data_2d15f515df7a212ce3b96b9abad4b81d
#
_entry.id   2d15f515df7a212ce3b96b9abad4b81d
#
_cell.length_a   1.000
_cell.length_b   1.000
_cell.length_c   1.000
_cell.angle_alpha   90.00
_cell.angle_beta   90.00
_cell.angle_gamma   90.00
#
_symmetry.space_group_name_H-M   'P 1'
#
loop_
_entity.id
_entity.type
_entity.pdbx_description
1 polymer ?
#
loop_
_entity_poly.entity_id
_entity_poly.type
_entity_poly.pdbx_seq_one_letter_code
_entity_poly.pdbx_strand_id
1 'polypeptide(L)'
;RSSRFLNPNGLPAEGQFSTARDVAIIARNAYANAVIRKIVATPRAEFHYADGRVRQLVNTNRVLHQAPWCTGMKTGFTNAAGHCLVASGQNNGRDVISVVLGSNKANVYTDSKRLLEWGLRL
;
A
#
# COMPACT_ATOMS: atom_id res chain seq x y z
N ARG A 1 17.01 2.93 12.59
CA ARG A 1 16.57 3.05 11.18
C ARG A 1 17.47 2.18 10.34
N SER A 2 16.90 1.22 9.62
CA SER A 2 17.65 0.21 8.87
C SER A 2 17.09 0.12 7.45
N SER A 3 17.22 1.24 6.71
CA SER A 3 16.74 1.32 5.32
C SER A 3 17.71 2.07 4.45
N ARG A 4 17.83 1.62 3.20
CA ARG A 4 18.61 2.27 2.16
C ARG A 4 17.79 2.29 0.87
N PHE A 5 17.50 3.48 0.38
CA PHE A 5 16.81 3.70 -0.88
C PHE A 5 17.79 4.30 -1.90
N LEU A 6 17.83 3.72 -3.08
CA LEU A 6 18.78 4.09 -4.14
C LEU A 6 18.07 4.74 -5.34
N ASN A 7 16.75 4.62 -5.41
CA ASN A 7 15.92 5.26 -6.44
C ASN A 7 14.55 5.64 -5.87
N PRO A 8 13.86 6.60 -6.50
CA PRO A 8 12.54 7.04 -6.07
C PRO A 8 11.39 6.18 -6.62
N ASN A 9 11.65 5.32 -7.61
CA ASN A 9 10.62 4.58 -8.34
C ASN A 9 10.33 3.18 -7.77
N GLY A 10 11.17 2.68 -6.84
CA GLY A 10 11.02 1.37 -6.23
C GLY A 10 11.43 0.19 -7.11
N LEU A 11 12.11 0.44 -8.24
CA LEU A 11 12.68 -0.64 -9.05
C LEU A 11 13.87 -1.29 -8.36
N PRO A 12 14.16 -2.57 -8.64
CA PRO A 12 15.28 -3.28 -8.02
C PRO A 12 16.61 -2.54 -8.19
N ALA A 13 17.37 -2.45 -7.12
CA ALA A 13 18.73 -1.93 -7.12
C ALA A 13 19.54 -2.70 -6.06
N GLU A 14 20.78 -3.06 -6.42
CA GLU A 14 21.67 -3.76 -5.50
C GLU A 14 21.92 -2.91 -4.25
N GLY A 15 21.77 -3.52 -3.06
CA GLY A 15 21.94 -2.82 -1.79
C GLY A 15 20.76 -1.93 -1.37
N GLN A 16 19.62 -1.97 -2.07
CA GLN A 16 18.39 -1.34 -1.64
C GLN A 16 17.59 -2.27 -0.72
N PHE A 17 17.27 -1.81 0.47
CA PHE A 17 16.52 -2.60 1.46
C PHE A 17 15.75 -1.71 2.43
N SER A 18 14.77 -2.29 3.10
CA SER A 18 14.01 -1.66 4.18
C SER A 18 13.53 -2.70 5.18
N THR A 19 12.89 -2.23 6.24
CA THR A 19 12.20 -3.06 7.24
C THR A 19 10.73 -2.68 7.31
N ALA A 20 9.89 -3.59 7.80
CA ALA A 20 8.47 -3.29 7.98
C ALA A 20 8.25 -2.09 8.90
N ARG A 21 9.07 -1.94 9.95
CA ARG A 21 9.02 -0.79 10.87
C ARG A 21 9.34 0.53 10.17
N ASP A 22 10.41 0.58 9.39
CA ASP A 22 10.79 1.79 8.67
C ASP A 22 9.76 2.18 7.60
N VAL A 23 9.25 1.18 6.87
CA VAL A 23 8.16 1.39 5.90
C VAL A 23 6.89 1.90 6.58
N ALA A 24 6.55 1.40 7.78
CA ALA A 24 5.40 1.90 8.54
C ALA A 24 5.56 3.37 8.94
N ILE A 25 6.76 3.81 9.30
CA ILE A 25 7.05 5.22 9.61
C ILE A 25 6.84 6.09 8.36
N ILE A 26 7.38 5.66 7.21
CA ILE A 26 7.21 6.35 5.92
C ILE A 26 5.72 6.41 5.54
N ALA A 27 5.03 5.29 5.65
CA ALA A 27 3.60 5.19 5.34
C ALA A 27 2.75 6.12 6.22
N ARG A 28 3.05 6.21 7.52
CA ARG A 28 2.35 7.12 8.42
C ARG A 28 2.51 8.58 8.02
N ASN A 29 3.71 8.99 7.61
CA ASN A 29 3.96 10.35 7.13
C ASN A 29 3.24 10.61 5.80
N ALA A 30 3.25 9.67 4.87
CA ALA A 30 2.51 9.78 3.61
C ALA A 30 0.99 9.85 3.86
N TYR A 31 0.47 9.02 4.76
CA TYR A 31 -0.96 8.98 5.11
C TYR A 31 -1.47 10.27 5.75
N ALA A 32 -0.59 11.04 6.41
CA ALA A 32 -0.93 12.36 6.95
C ALA A 32 -1.21 13.41 5.86
N ASN A 33 -0.72 13.19 4.64
CA ASN A 33 -0.99 14.07 3.51
C ASN A 33 -2.37 13.76 2.90
N ALA A 34 -3.27 14.76 2.89
CA ALA A 34 -4.65 14.59 2.44
C ALA A 34 -4.76 14.21 0.96
N VAL A 35 -3.86 14.71 0.10
CA VAL A 35 -3.84 14.40 -1.33
C VAL A 35 -3.44 12.94 -1.55
N ILE A 36 -2.37 12.49 -0.89
CA ILE A 36 -1.93 11.08 -0.97
C ILE A 36 -3.03 10.15 -0.45
N ARG A 37 -3.63 10.48 0.70
CA ARG A 37 -4.72 9.69 1.30
C ARG A 37 -5.89 9.51 0.33
N LYS A 38 -6.30 10.57 -0.34
CA LYS A 38 -7.37 10.52 -1.35
C LYS A 38 -7.02 9.62 -2.53
N ILE A 39 -5.80 9.76 -3.06
CA ILE A 39 -5.34 8.99 -4.23
C ILE A 39 -5.25 7.50 -3.90
N VAL A 40 -4.60 7.14 -2.78
CA VAL A 40 -4.40 5.72 -2.41
C VAL A 40 -5.70 5.00 -2.01
N ALA A 41 -6.73 5.74 -1.62
CA ALA A 41 -8.06 5.24 -1.33
C ALA A 41 -8.95 5.10 -2.57
N THR A 42 -8.50 5.52 -3.74
CA THR A 42 -9.28 5.50 -4.98
C THR A 42 -9.26 4.09 -5.59
N PRO A 43 -10.40 3.39 -5.68
CA PRO A 43 -10.44 2.02 -6.21
C PRO A 43 -10.33 1.97 -7.74
N ARG A 44 -10.87 2.98 -8.42
CA ARG A 44 -10.89 3.09 -9.88
C ARG A 44 -10.74 4.54 -10.29
N ALA A 45 -10.07 4.78 -11.42
CA ALA A 45 -9.93 6.09 -12.02
C ALA A 45 -9.79 5.97 -13.54
N GLU A 46 -9.96 7.07 -14.24
CA GLU A 46 -9.71 7.17 -15.68
C GLU A 46 -8.45 7.99 -15.92
N PHE A 47 -7.61 7.51 -16.81
CA PHE A 47 -6.49 8.28 -17.34
C PHE A 47 -6.80 8.71 -18.77
N HIS A 48 -6.82 10.01 -19.00
CA HIS A 48 -7.11 10.61 -20.30
C HIS A 48 -5.79 11.01 -20.98
N TYR A 49 -5.52 10.40 -22.13
CA TYR A 49 -4.38 10.77 -22.97
C TYR A 49 -4.69 12.03 -23.78
N ALA A 50 -3.66 12.76 -24.16
CA ALA A 50 -3.79 13.97 -24.98
C ALA A 50 -4.41 13.71 -26.36
N ASP A 51 -4.31 12.49 -26.88
CA ASP A 51 -4.91 12.06 -28.17
C ASP A 51 -6.38 11.62 -28.07
N GLY A 52 -7.01 11.80 -26.91
CA GLY A 52 -8.41 11.47 -26.65
C GLY A 52 -8.66 10.02 -26.19
N ARG A 53 -7.65 9.15 -26.17
CA ARG A 53 -7.79 7.80 -25.60
C ARG A 53 -8.02 7.87 -24.09
N VAL A 54 -8.81 6.93 -23.57
CA VAL A 54 -9.09 6.80 -22.13
C VAL A 54 -8.64 5.40 -21.68
N ARG A 55 -7.91 5.35 -20.59
CA ARG A 55 -7.50 4.10 -19.93
C ARG A 55 -8.17 3.99 -18.57
N GLN A 56 -8.88 2.90 -18.36
CA GLN A 56 -9.40 2.55 -17.02
C GLN A 56 -8.27 2.05 -16.14
N LEU A 57 -8.13 2.66 -14.96
CA LEU A 57 -7.19 2.26 -13.93
C LEU A 57 -7.93 1.59 -12.79
N VAL A 58 -7.43 0.44 -12.35
CA VAL A 58 -7.95 -0.29 -11.19
C VAL A 58 -6.86 -0.38 -10.15
N ASN A 59 -7.16 0.01 -8.92
CA ASN A 59 -6.21 -0.08 -7.82
C ASN A 59 -5.82 -1.56 -7.59
N THR A 60 -4.54 -1.83 -7.54
CA THR A 60 -4.00 -3.19 -7.36
C THR A 60 -4.15 -3.72 -5.93
N ASN A 61 -4.47 -2.87 -4.98
CA ASN A 61 -4.73 -3.26 -3.60
C ASN A 61 -6.09 -3.97 -3.48
N ARG A 62 -6.07 -5.30 -3.40
CA ARG A 62 -7.29 -6.10 -3.31
C ARG A 62 -8.08 -5.88 -2.03
N VAL A 63 -7.43 -5.53 -0.92
CA VAL A 63 -8.12 -5.24 0.35
C VAL A 63 -9.05 -4.04 0.18
N LEU A 64 -8.64 -3.05 -0.62
CA LEU A 64 -9.46 -1.87 -0.91
C LEU A 64 -10.81 -2.22 -1.59
N HIS A 65 -10.81 -3.26 -2.43
CA HIS A 65 -12.03 -3.72 -3.10
C HIS A 65 -12.89 -4.66 -2.24
N GLN A 66 -12.34 -5.20 -1.15
CA GLN A 66 -13.00 -6.22 -0.33
C GLN A 66 -13.56 -5.66 0.99
N ALA A 67 -13.00 -4.54 1.46
CA ALA A 67 -13.30 -4.01 2.79
C ALA A 67 -13.58 -2.50 2.73
N PRO A 68 -14.82 -2.07 3.07
CA PRO A 68 -15.21 -0.67 3.00
C PRO A 68 -14.45 0.25 3.96
N TRP A 69 -13.86 -0.32 5.00
CA TRP A 69 -13.01 0.39 5.95
C TRP A 69 -11.54 0.52 5.49
N CYS A 70 -11.14 -0.12 4.40
CA CYS A 70 -9.79 0.00 3.85
C CYS A 70 -9.61 1.36 3.16
N THR A 71 -8.50 2.05 3.44
CA THR A 71 -8.20 3.40 2.97
C THR A 71 -6.91 3.52 2.14
N GLY A 72 -6.28 2.42 1.80
CA GLY A 72 -5.05 2.40 0.97
C GLY A 72 -4.16 1.22 1.30
N MET A 73 -2.89 1.18 0.90
CA MET A 73 -2.08 2.29 0.40
C MET A 73 -1.28 1.90 -0.87
N LYS A 74 -0.29 0.97 -0.74
CA LYS A 74 0.66 0.67 -1.81
C LYS A 74 1.03 -0.81 -1.88
N THR A 75 0.88 -1.39 -3.05
CA THR A 75 1.38 -2.74 -3.37
C THR A 75 2.79 -2.67 -3.95
N GLY A 76 3.54 -3.76 -3.84
CA GLY A 76 4.83 -3.91 -4.50
C GLY A 76 5.18 -5.38 -4.70
N PHE A 77 5.85 -5.67 -5.82
CA PHE A 77 6.36 -6.99 -6.10
C PHE A 77 7.66 -6.90 -6.91
N THR A 78 8.66 -7.63 -6.47
CA THR A 78 9.83 -8.02 -7.26
C THR A 78 10.19 -9.46 -6.91
N ASN A 79 10.91 -10.18 -7.77
CA ASN A 79 11.34 -11.53 -7.47
C ASN A 79 12.17 -11.61 -6.18
N ALA A 80 13.02 -10.61 -5.94
CA ALA A 80 13.85 -10.55 -4.74
C ALA A 80 13.07 -10.19 -3.47
N ALA A 81 12.12 -9.26 -3.56
CA ALA A 81 11.37 -8.76 -2.40
C ALA A 81 10.14 -9.62 -2.05
N GLY A 82 9.63 -10.41 -3.02
CA GLY A 82 8.33 -11.05 -2.88
C GLY A 82 7.17 -10.07 -2.97
N HIS A 83 5.98 -10.52 -2.60
CA HIS A 83 4.80 -9.67 -2.54
C HIS A 83 4.78 -8.85 -1.25
N CYS A 84 4.66 -7.54 -1.40
CA CYS A 84 4.64 -6.58 -0.31
C CYS A 84 3.37 -5.73 -0.38
N LEU A 85 2.83 -5.37 0.78
CA LEU A 85 1.67 -4.48 0.89
C LEU A 85 1.80 -3.60 2.12
N VAL A 86 1.68 -2.31 1.90
CA VAL A 86 1.30 -1.36 2.94
C VAL A 86 -0.19 -1.15 2.80
N ALA A 87 -0.96 -1.49 3.81
CA ALA A 87 -2.39 -1.28 3.82
C ALA A 87 -2.81 -0.40 4.99
N SER A 88 -3.88 0.37 4.81
CA SER A 88 -4.46 1.21 5.84
C SER A 88 -5.96 0.98 5.95
N GLY A 89 -6.48 1.21 7.13
CA GLY A 89 -7.90 1.11 7.41
C GLY A 89 -8.34 2.11 8.45
N GLN A 90 -9.61 2.52 8.37
CA GLN A 90 -10.23 3.43 9.31
C GLN A 90 -11.58 2.89 9.76
N ASN A 91 -11.80 2.89 11.06
CA ASN A 91 -13.10 2.54 11.64
C ASN A 91 -13.25 3.22 13.00
N ASN A 92 -14.45 3.76 13.28
CA ASN A 92 -14.79 4.40 14.55
C ASN A 92 -13.74 5.45 15.02
N GLY A 93 -13.24 6.27 14.10
CA GLY A 93 -12.25 7.30 14.40
C GLY A 93 -10.82 6.78 14.61
N ARG A 94 -10.57 5.50 14.42
CA ARG A 94 -9.26 4.86 14.53
C ARG A 94 -8.67 4.61 13.15
N ASP A 95 -7.45 5.07 12.94
CA ASP A 95 -6.63 4.77 11.76
C ASP A 95 -5.56 3.72 12.11
N VAL A 96 -5.41 2.73 11.25
CA VAL A 96 -4.41 1.66 11.40
C VAL A 96 -3.67 1.48 10.09
N ILE A 97 -2.37 1.26 10.18
CA ILE A 97 -1.51 0.90 9.04
C ILE A 97 -0.88 -0.46 9.33
N SER A 98 -0.94 -1.36 8.37
CA SER A 98 -0.22 -2.63 8.37
C SER A 98 0.85 -2.66 7.28
N VAL A 99 1.96 -3.33 7.56
CA VAL A 99 3.04 -3.56 6.59
C VAL A 99 3.36 -5.03 6.54
N VAL A 100 3.20 -5.64 5.38
CA VAL A 100 3.55 -7.03 5.10
C VAL A 100 4.62 -7.03 4.01
N LEU A 101 5.77 -7.59 4.29
CA LEU A 101 6.92 -7.70 3.38
C LEU A 101 7.29 -9.17 3.16
N GLY A 102 7.83 -9.47 1.97
CA GLY A 102 8.34 -10.80 1.67
C GLY A 102 7.30 -11.92 1.67
N SER A 103 6.05 -11.61 1.39
CA SER A 103 4.95 -12.57 1.32
C SER A 103 4.79 -13.16 -0.08
N ASN A 104 3.77 -13.97 -0.28
CA ASN A 104 3.36 -14.50 -1.57
C ASN A 104 2.02 -13.88 -2.02
N LYS A 105 1.67 -14.12 -3.28
CA LYS A 105 0.47 -13.58 -3.91
C LYS A 105 -0.83 -14.01 -3.20
N ALA A 106 -0.87 -15.23 -2.65
CA ALA A 106 -2.05 -15.76 -1.98
C ALA A 106 -2.28 -15.11 -0.61
N ASN A 107 -1.21 -14.87 0.15
CA ASN A 107 -1.29 -14.50 1.56
C ASN A 107 -1.17 -13.00 1.83
N VAL A 108 -0.48 -12.23 0.97
CA VAL A 108 -0.21 -10.81 1.23
C VAL A 108 -1.47 -9.99 1.56
N TYR A 109 -2.57 -10.23 0.84
CA TYR A 109 -3.84 -9.52 1.08
C TYR A 109 -4.61 -10.06 2.28
N THR A 110 -4.62 -11.37 2.46
CA THR A 110 -5.28 -12.01 3.61
C THR A 110 -4.63 -11.62 4.92
N ASP A 111 -3.32 -11.66 4.98
CA ASP A 111 -2.55 -11.29 6.18
C ASP A 111 -2.68 -9.81 6.49
N SER A 112 -2.57 -8.95 5.48
CA SER A 112 -2.78 -7.51 5.65
C SER A 112 -4.18 -7.17 6.16
N LYS A 113 -5.21 -7.83 5.60
CA LYS A 113 -6.60 -7.64 6.05
C LYS A 113 -6.78 -8.05 7.51
N ARG A 114 -6.26 -9.23 7.90
CA ARG A 114 -6.32 -9.73 9.29
C ARG A 114 -5.61 -8.79 10.27
N LEU A 115 -4.44 -8.28 9.91
CA LEU A 115 -3.70 -7.32 10.73
C LEU A 115 -4.50 -6.02 10.93
N LEU A 116 -5.09 -5.49 9.86
CA LEU A 116 -5.94 -4.29 9.94
C LEU A 116 -7.19 -4.54 10.79
N GLU A 117 -7.89 -5.65 10.59
CA GLU A 117 -9.06 -6.02 11.38
C GLU A 117 -8.72 -6.16 12.86
N TRP A 118 -7.56 -6.74 13.17
CA TRP A 118 -7.07 -6.83 14.54
C TRP A 118 -6.79 -5.43 15.12
N GLY A 119 -6.03 -4.60 14.41
CA GLY A 119 -5.69 -3.26 14.86
C GLY A 119 -6.90 -2.32 15.02
N LEU A 120 -7.90 -2.44 14.16
CA LEU A 120 -9.12 -1.63 14.22
C LEU A 120 -10.05 -2.03 15.40
N ARG A 121 -9.87 -3.22 15.96
CA ARG A 121 -10.62 -3.68 17.17
C ARG A 121 -9.96 -3.31 18.49
N LEU A 122 -8.69 -2.98 18.49
CA LEU A 122 -7.98 -2.53 19.69
C LEU A 122 -8.50 -1.16 20.16
#